data_77b93e066f2d6f6b547ee37a31674f87
#
_entry.id   77b93e066f2d6f6b547ee37a31674f87
#
_cell.length_a   1.000
_cell.length_b   1.000
_cell.length_c   1.000
_cell.angle_alpha   90.00
_cell.angle_beta   90.00
_cell.angle_gamma   90.00
#
_symmetry.space_group_name_H-M   'P 1'
#
loop_
_entity.id
_entity.type
_entity.pdbx_description
1 polymer ?
#
loop_
_entity_poly.entity_id
_entity_poly.type
_entity_poly.pdbx_seq_one_letter_code
_entity_poly.pdbx_strand_id
1 'polypeptide(L)'
;MKKIILLLFAFLFSTIGHAKFHKAILYMEDGTKKSGLAEMVKSDDSKVSFKTDENAKKEKIVSTDVKKIEYFDDQECVTTVEALYAITANILTGKFSPSKKKIWFVIIYDKDVKIGCIGSEGSLRPNAGGTSMISTSPSSSYFFGKKKSDALVFGYFTTANTIGAIGTESLLRKMSREAFADCPKLIEAIEKEDFKLKTLLEQIVTIFDKVKCK
;
A
#
# COMPACT_ATOMS: atom_id res chain seq x y z
N MET A 1 9.09 -49.29 14.44
CA MET A 1 8.02 -48.49 13.85
C MET A 1 7.68 -47.23 14.72
N LYS A 2 7.51 -47.32 16.05
CA LYS A 2 7.18 -46.16 16.91
C LYS A 2 8.22 -45.01 16.90
N LYS A 3 9.53 -45.30 16.74
CA LYS A 3 10.61 -44.27 16.71
C LYS A 3 10.64 -43.46 15.40
N ILE A 4 10.21 -44.05 14.27
CA ILE A 4 10.16 -43.37 12.96
C ILE A 4 8.98 -42.37 12.91
N ILE A 5 7.87 -42.72 13.56
CA ILE A 5 6.68 -41.82 13.64
C ILE A 5 6.99 -40.58 14.46
N LEU A 6 7.79 -40.71 15.54
CA LEU A 6 8.19 -39.56 16.38
C LEU A 6 9.13 -38.58 15.64
N LEU A 7 10.01 -39.11 14.78
CA LEU A 7 10.91 -38.28 13.94
C LEU A 7 10.14 -37.55 12.83
N LEU A 8 9.12 -38.17 12.23
CA LEU A 8 8.24 -37.52 11.26
C LEU A 8 7.40 -36.41 11.89
N PHE A 9 6.96 -36.57 13.15
CA PHE A 9 6.22 -35.54 13.88
C PHE A 9 7.09 -34.34 14.25
N ALA A 10 8.39 -34.54 14.55
CA ALA A 10 9.31 -33.45 14.84
C ALA A 10 9.64 -32.59 13.61
N PHE A 11 9.59 -33.16 12.39
CA PHE A 11 9.83 -32.44 11.13
C PHE A 11 8.63 -31.56 10.70
N LEU A 12 7.41 -31.88 11.17
CA LEU A 12 6.19 -31.11 10.85
C LEU A 12 6.07 -29.78 11.63
N PHE A 13 6.83 -29.59 12.70
CA PHE A 13 6.82 -28.36 13.50
C PHE A 13 7.85 -27.31 13.09
N SER A 14 8.72 -27.57 12.12
CA SER A 14 9.79 -26.66 11.71
C SER A 14 9.41 -25.64 10.63
N THR A 15 8.15 -25.59 10.17
CA THR A 15 7.67 -24.53 9.26
C THR A 15 6.86 -23.47 9.96
N ILE A 16 7.30 -23.01 11.14
CA ILE A 16 6.85 -21.72 11.66
C ILE A 16 7.50 -20.68 10.77
N GLY A 17 6.75 -20.17 9.81
CA GLY A 17 7.18 -19.05 8.96
C GLY A 17 7.57 -17.88 9.88
N HIS A 18 8.86 -17.72 10.12
CA HIS A 18 9.36 -16.58 10.87
C HIS A 18 9.10 -15.34 10.00
N ALA A 19 8.26 -14.46 10.47
CA ALA A 19 8.09 -13.15 9.86
C ALA A 19 9.49 -12.52 9.71
N LYS A 20 9.85 -12.17 8.48
CA LYS A 20 11.17 -11.62 8.17
C LYS A 20 11.25 -10.20 8.69
N PHE A 21 12.24 -9.95 9.54
CA PHE A 21 12.58 -8.60 9.98
C PHE A 21 13.54 -7.96 8.96
N HIS A 22 13.31 -6.69 8.66
CA HIS A 22 14.13 -5.87 7.78
C HIS A 22 14.73 -4.72 8.56
N LYS A 23 15.92 -4.24 8.19
CA LYS A 23 16.44 -2.97 8.70
C LYS A 23 15.42 -1.88 8.47
N ALA A 24 15.12 -1.08 9.48
CA ALA A 24 14.09 -0.06 9.39
C ALA A 24 14.38 1.17 10.26
N ILE A 25 13.87 2.31 9.81
CA ILE A 25 13.78 3.53 10.60
C ILE A 25 12.30 3.89 10.73
N LEU A 26 11.79 3.91 11.96
CA LEU A 26 10.45 4.36 12.28
C LEU A 26 10.51 5.86 12.62
N TYR A 27 9.69 6.65 11.96
CA TYR A 27 9.47 8.07 12.26
C TYR A 27 8.17 8.17 13.04
N MET A 28 8.27 8.60 14.28
CA MET A 28 7.14 8.66 15.20
C MET A 28 6.32 9.94 15.01
N GLU A 29 5.07 9.92 15.43
CA GLU A 29 4.20 11.11 15.38
C GLU A 29 4.68 12.24 16.31
N ASP A 30 5.40 11.92 17.39
CA ASP A 30 6.05 12.90 18.30
C ASP A 30 7.34 13.52 17.74
N GLY A 31 7.75 13.14 16.51
CA GLY A 31 8.96 13.62 15.85
C GLY A 31 10.23 12.83 16.17
N THR A 32 10.18 11.86 17.07
CA THR A 32 11.33 10.99 17.38
C THR A 32 11.55 9.93 16.29
N LYS A 33 12.72 9.29 16.30
CA LYS A 33 13.05 8.20 15.38
C LYS A 33 13.53 6.99 16.16
N LYS A 34 13.14 5.79 15.70
CA LYS A 34 13.65 4.51 16.20
C LYS A 34 14.33 3.78 15.05
N SER A 35 15.61 3.46 15.18
CA SER A 35 16.36 2.65 14.22
C SER A 35 16.49 1.22 14.73
N GLY A 36 16.31 0.23 13.86
CA GLY A 36 16.38 -1.18 14.24
C GLY A 36 15.86 -2.09 13.13
N LEU A 37 15.08 -3.07 13.52
CA LEU A 37 14.49 -4.09 12.65
C LEU A 37 12.98 -4.08 12.80
N ALA A 38 12.24 -4.10 11.69
CA ALA A 38 10.78 -4.17 11.69
C ALA A 38 10.25 -5.21 10.70
N GLU A 39 9.13 -5.83 11.05
CA GLU A 39 8.35 -6.62 10.09
C GLU A 39 7.68 -5.69 9.07
N MET A 40 7.58 -6.13 7.80
CA MET A 40 6.82 -5.38 6.79
C MET A 40 5.37 -5.27 7.23
N VAL A 41 4.86 -4.04 7.28
CA VAL A 41 3.46 -3.79 7.63
C VAL A 41 2.53 -4.05 6.45
N LYS A 42 1.35 -4.60 6.74
CA LYS A 42 0.22 -4.68 5.80
C LYS A 42 -0.61 -3.41 5.91
N SER A 43 -1.40 -3.14 4.89
CA SER A 43 -2.19 -1.90 4.80
C SER A 43 -3.11 -1.64 6.01
N ASP A 44 -3.60 -2.67 6.67
CA ASP A 44 -4.56 -2.59 7.79
C ASP A 44 -3.94 -2.90 9.17
N ASP A 45 -2.63 -3.12 9.24
CA ASP A 45 -1.94 -3.44 10.49
C ASP A 45 -2.10 -2.30 11.51
N SER A 46 -2.63 -2.63 12.68
CA SER A 46 -2.79 -1.70 13.80
C SER A 46 -1.55 -1.60 14.69
N LYS A 47 -0.54 -2.40 14.44
CA LYS A 47 0.71 -2.44 15.21
C LYS A 47 1.90 -2.76 14.30
N VAL A 48 3.02 -2.11 14.57
CA VAL A 48 4.32 -2.39 13.95
C VAL A 48 5.12 -3.28 14.89
N SER A 49 5.59 -4.41 14.39
CA SER A 49 6.52 -5.28 15.13
C SER A 49 7.94 -4.74 14.97
N PHE A 50 8.61 -4.41 16.05
CA PHE A 50 9.92 -3.77 16.03
C PHE A 50 10.89 -4.44 17.02
N LYS A 51 12.18 -4.38 16.71
CA LYS A 51 13.32 -4.75 17.58
C LYS A 51 14.42 -3.73 17.40
N THR A 52 15.17 -3.43 18.47
CA THR A 52 16.35 -2.56 18.37
C THR A 52 17.51 -3.25 17.63
N ASP A 53 17.63 -4.57 17.77
CA ASP A 53 18.64 -5.43 17.14
C ASP A 53 18.11 -6.87 17.01
N GLU A 54 18.91 -7.77 16.44
CA GLU A 54 18.52 -9.17 16.19
C GLU A 54 18.20 -9.94 17.48
N ASN A 55 18.89 -9.65 18.56
CA ASN A 55 18.76 -10.34 19.86
C ASN A 55 17.73 -9.69 20.78
N ALA A 56 17.28 -8.47 20.44
CA ALA A 56 16.34 -7.74 21.26
C ALA A 56 14.96 -8.39 21.28
N LYS A 57 14.26 -8.20 22.38
CA LYS A 57 12.85 -8.63 22.51
C LYS A 57 11.98 -7.83 21.54
N LYS A 58 11.09 -8.56 20.85
CA LYS A 58 10.08 -7.97 19.98
C LYS A 58 9.14 -7.07 20.77
N GLU A 59 9.04 -5.82 20.35
CA GLU A 59 8.06 -4.84 20.83
C GLU A 59 6.96 -4.66 19.77
N LYS A 60 5.74 -4.31 20.18
CA LYS A 60 4.63 -3.96 19.29
C LYS A 60 4.25 -2.51 19.51
N ILE A 61 4.60 -1.66 18.55
CA ILE A 61 4.30 -0.23 18.54
C ILE A 61 2.93 -0.03 17.87
N VAL A 62 2.07 0.78 18.46
CA VAL A 62 0.74 1.08 17.89
C VAL A 62 0.93 1.91 16.61
N SER A 63 0.21 1.55 15.54
CA SER A 63 0.35 2.22 14.23
C SER A 63 0.03 3.71 14.27
N THR A 64 -0.84 4.15 15.19
CA THR A 64 -1.16 5.57 15.36
C THR A 64 0.00 6.42 15.86
N ASP A 65 1.01 5.80 16.48
CA ASP A 65 2.18 6.48 17.01
C ASP A 65 3.31 6.57 15.97
N VAL A 66 3.14 5.90 14.82
CA VAL A 66 4.14 5.84 13.76
C VAL A 66 3.61 6.54 12.51
N LYS A 67 4.31 7.58 12.08
CA LYS A 67 3.98 8.35 10.88
C LYS A 67 4.48 7.70 9.60
N LYS A 68 5.73 7.22 9.61
CA LYS A 68 6.43 6.70 8.44
C LYS A 68 7.42 5.63 8.86
N ILE A 69 7.63 4.63 7.99
CA ILE A 69 8.67 3.61 8.13
C ILE A 69 9.48 3.61 6.83
N GLU A 70 10.80 3.62 6.96
CA GLU A 70 11.73 3.36 5.88
C GLU A 70 12.35 1.99 6.09
N TYR A 71 12.14 1.07 5.16
CA TYR A 71 12.74 -0.26 5.15
C TYR A 71 13.92 -0.28 4.20
N PHE A 72 14.99 -0.95 4.58
CA PHE A 72 16.20 -1.11 3.80
C PHE A 72 16.36 -2.59 3.43
N ASP A 73 16.59 -2.86 2.15
CA ASP A 73 16.97 -4.18 1.70
C ASP A 73 18.50 -4.40 1.80
N ASP A 74 18.98 -5.57 1.35
CA ASP A 74 20.39 -5.93 1.38
C ASP A 74 21.26 -5.05 0.44
N GLN A 75 20.64 -4.30 -0.49
CA GLN A 75 21.29 -3.36 -1.41
C GLN A 75 21.11 -1.89 -0.96
N GLU A 76 20.63 -1.68 0.26
CA GLU A 76 20.29 -0.38 0.83
C GLU A 76 19.21 0.40 0.05
N CYS A 77 18.45 -0.28 -0.81
CA CYS A 77 17.27 0.31 -1.43
C CYS A 77 16.20 0.58 -0.37
N VAL A 78 15.61 1.77 -0.44
CA VAL A 78 14.64 2.22 0.57
C VAL A 78 13.23 2.03 0.06
N THR A 79 12.44 1.25 0.81
CA THR A 79 10.98 1.21 0.66
C THR A 79 10.34 2.07 1.74
N THR A 80 9.70 3.16 1.34
CA THR A 80 8.98 4.05 2.26
C THR A 80 7.52 3.63 2.39
N VAL A 81 7.05 3.53 3.63
CA VAL A 81 5.64 3.25 3.97
C VAL A 81 5.13 4.35 4.89
N GLU A 82 3.98 4.95 4.56
CA GLU A 82 3.37 6.02 5.37
C GLU A 82 1.96 5.65 5.82
N ALA A 83 1.62 6.06 7.04
CA ALA A 83 0.28 5.93 7.61
C ALA A 83 -0.56 7.16 7.25
N LEU A 84 -1.48 7.03 6.30
CA LEU A 84 -2.30 8.12 5.77
C LEU A 84 -3.79 7.72 5.74
N TYR A 85 -4.68 8.71 5.68
CA TYR A 85 -6.10 8.45 5.42
C TYR A 85 -6.32 8.10 3.94
N ALA A 86 -7.18 7.12 3.69
CA ALA A 86 -7.65 6.81 2.34
C ALA A 86 -8.97 7.55 2.08
N ILE A 87 -9.04 8.36 1.04
CA ILE A 87 -10.29 8.98 0.57
C ILE A 87 -10.83 8.15 -0.59
N THR A 88 -12.05 7.65 -0.43
CA THR A 88 -12.74 6.86 -1.46
C THR A 88 -14.10 7.45 -1.78
N ALA A 89 -14.58 7.26 -3.00
CA ALA A 89 -15.94 7.64 -3.36
C ALA A 89 -16.93 6.53 -2.98
N ASN A 90 -18.04 6.91 -2.38
CA ASN A 90 -19.15 6.00 -2.20
C ASN A 90 -19.78 5.71 -3.57
N ILE A 91 -19.89 4.44 -3.93
CA ILE A 91 -20.36 3.99 -5.26
C ILE A 91 -21.78 4.47 -5.55
N LEU A 92 -22.65 4.49 -4.53
CA LEU A 92 -24.07 4.85 -4.70
C LEU A 92 -24.31 6.36 -4.75
N THR A 93 -23.59 7.13 -3.92
CA THR A 93 -23.83 8.57 -3.76
C THR A 93 -22.80 9.43 -4.49
N GLY A 94 -21.67 8.84 -4.91
CA GLY A 94 -20.54 9.57 -5.48
C GLY A 94 -19.82 10.50 -4.50
N LYS A 95 -20.21 10.54 -3.22
CA LYS A 95 -19.60 11.38 -2.21
C LYS A 95 -18.26 10.81 -1.76
N PHE A 96 -17.26 11.68 -1.64
CA PHE A 96 -15.95 11.34 -1.13
C PHE A 96 -15.95 11.38 0.40
N SER A 97 -15.28 10.41 1.00
CA SER A 97 -15.12 10.36 2.45
C SER A 97 -13.77 9.74 2.82
N PRO A 98 -13.07 10.29 3.83
CA PRO A 98 -11.86 9.68 4.35
C PRO A 98 -12.19 8.41 5.15
N SER A 99 -11.23 7.49 5.18
CA SER A 99 -11.26 6.33 6.07
C SER A 99 -11.34 6.78 7.54
N LYS A 100 -11.96 5.97 8.39
CA LYS A 100 -12.06 6.27 9.84
C LYS A 100 -10.71 6.27 10.56
N LYS A 101 -9.72 5.58 10.02
CA LYS A 101 -8.37 5.46 10.56
C LYS A 101 -7.35 5.53 9.43
N LYS A 102 -6.12 5.92 9.75
CA LYS A 102 -4.99 5.82 8.83
C LYS A 102 -4.72 4.37 8.47
N ILE A 103 -4.27 4.13 7.26
CA ILE A 103 -3.80 2.83 6.76
C ILE A 103 -2.42 3.00 6.15
N TRP A 104 -1.69 1.91 5.98
CA TRP A 104 -0.33 1.94 5.47
C TRP A 104 -0.33 1.92 3.95
N PHE A 105 0.41 2.87 3.36
CA PHE A 105 0.67 2.96 1.93
C PHE A 105 2.15 2.80 1.65
N VAL A 106 2.52 1.95 0.70
CA VAL A 106 3.84 1.99 0.08
C VAL A 106 3.91 3.23 -0.80
N ILE A 107 4.83 4.12 -0.52
CA ILE A 107 5.01 5.36 -1.28
C ILE A 107 5.93 5.09 -2.46
N ILE A 108 5.39 5.15 -3.67
CA ILE A 108 6.11 4.86 -4.90
C ILE A 108 6.54 6.13 -5.67
N TYR A 109 5.99 7.27 -5.29
CA TYR A 109 6.36 8.58 -5.82
C TYR A 109 6.11 9.66 -4.75
N ASP A 110 7.11 10.53 -4.49
CA ASP A 110 7.05 11.58 -3.47
C ASP A 110 7.86 12.82 -3.90
N LYS A 111 7.24 13.65 -4.75
CA LYS A 111 7.77 14.99 -5.12
C LYS A 111 6.78 16.08 -4.70
N ASP A 112 6.23 16.86 -5.64
CA ASP A 112 5.19 17.87 -5.35
C ASP A 112 3.83 17.20 -5.05
N VAL A 113 3.61 16.05 -5.66
CA VAL A 113 2.49 15.14 -5.40
C VAL A 113 3.04 13.80 -4.92
N LYS A 114 2.18 13.00 -4.32
CA LYS A 114 2.50 11.68 -3.76
C LYS A 114 1.63 10.62 -4.39
N ILE A 115 2.22 9.45 -4.69
CA ILE A 115 1.50 8.24 -5.07
C ILE A 115 1.73 7.19 -3.99
N GLY A 116 0.66 6.77 -3.35
CA GLY A 116 0.63 5.63 -2.43
C GLY A 116 0.02 4.40 -3.12
N CYS A 117 0.57 3.24 -2.83
CA CYS A 117 0.11 1.96 -3.36
C CYS A 117 -0.28 1.01 -2.22
N ILE A 118 -1.37 0.29 -2.41
CA ILE A 118 -1.78 -0.84 -1.58
C ILE A 118 -1.86 -2.06 -2.50
N GLY A 119 -1.02 -3.06 -2.24
CA GLY A 119 -1.08 -4.36 -2.91
C GLY A 119 -1.96 -5.33 -2.13
N SER A 120 -2.66 -6.21 -2.84
CA SER A 120 -3.28 -7.40 -2.28
C SER A 120 -2.76 -8.63 -3.01
N GLU A 121 -2.37 -9.64 -2.25
CA GLU A 121 -2.06 -10.95 -2.80
C GLU A 121 -3.37 -11.63 -3.25
N GLY A 122 -3.31 -12.32 -4.39
CA GLY A 122 -4.41 -13.18 -4.81
C GLY A 122 -4.65 -14.30 -3.80
N SER A 123 -5.88 -14.71 -3.61
CA SER A 123 -6.22 -15.80 -2.70
C SER A 123 -7.24 -16.76 -3.34
N LEU A 124 -7.15 -18.02 -2.96
CA LEU A 124 -8.18 -19.04 -3.22
C LEU A 124 -9.01 -19.18 -1.95
N ARG A 125 -10.30 -18.94 -2.05
CA ARG A 125 -11.23 -19.14 -0.93
C ARG A 125 -12.41 -19.99 -1.38
N PRO A 126 -12.90 -20.92 -0.55
CA PRO A 126 -14.16 -21.59 -0.84
C PRO A 126 -15.29 -20.57 -0.85
N ASN A 127 -16.24 -20.74 -1.76
CA ASN A 127 -17.47 -19.92 -1.72
C ASN A 127 -18.30 -20.24 -0.46
N ALA A 128 -19.27 -19.41 -0.14
CA ALA A 128 -20.11 -19.57 1.05
C ALA A 128 -20.86 -20.91 1.11
N GLY A 129 -21.01 -21.62 -0.03
CA GLY A 129 -21.64 -22.96 -0.12
C GLY A 129 -20.63 -24.12 -0.17
N GLY A 130 -19.32 -23.86 -0.14
CA GLY A 130 -18.28 -24.90 -0.18
C GLY A 130 -18.17 -25.69 -1.48
N THR A 131 -18.96 -25.34 -2.51
CA THR A 131 -19.09 -26.13 -3.76
C THR A 131 -18.12 -25.67 -4.85
N SER A 132 -17.49 -24.51 -4.73
CA SER A 132 -16.51 -23.98 -5.68
C SER A 132 -15.48 -23.09 -4.98
N MET A 133 -14.33 -22.91 -5.61
CA MET A 133 -13.25 -22.04 -5.15
C MET A 133 -13.38 -20.68 -5.83
N ILE A 134 -13.37 -19.59 -5.06
CA ILE A 134 -13.25 -18.25 -5.58
C ILE A 134 -11.77 -17.91 -5.64
N SER A 135 -11.26 -17.67 -6.85
CA SER A 135 -9.92 -17.18 -7.10
C SER A 135 -9.93 -15.66 -7.20
N THR A 136 -9.16 -14.98 -6.38
CA THR A 136 -8.88 -13.55 -6.52
C THR A 136 -7.50 -13.37 -7.09
N SER A 137 -7.37 -12.56 -8.16
CA SER A 137 -6.08 -12.20 -8.73
C SER A 137 -5.37 -11.17 -7.84
N PRO A 138 -4.02 -11.16 -7.82
CA PRO A 138 -3.28 -10.06 -7.23
C PRO A 138 -3.75 -8.73 -7.81
N SER A 139 -3.88 -7.73 -6.97
CA SER A 139 -4.29 -6.40 -7.39
C SER A 139 -3.49 -5.33 -6.67
N SER A 140 -3.34 -4.17 -7.30
CA SER A 140 -2.75 -2.99 -6.70
C SER A 140 -3.70 -1.82 -6.83
N SER A 141 -3.92 -1.10 -5.73
CA SER A 141 -4.70 0.13 -5.69
C SER A 141 -3.77 1.32 -5.52
N TYR A 142 -3.94 2.32 -6.37
CA TYR A 142 -3.12 3.53 -6.40
C TYR A 142 -3.92 4.71 -5.91
N PHE A 143 -3.30 5.53 -5.06
CA PHE A 143 -3.90 6.67 -4.41
C PHE A 143 -3.01 7.90 -4.64
N PHE A 144 -3.62 9.06 -4.80
CA PHE A 144 -2.94 10.30 -5.12
C PHE A 144 -3.21 11.37 -4.08
N GLY A 145 -2.26 12.23 -3.86
CA GLY A 145 -2.41 13.40 -3.01
C GLY A 145 -1.25 14.37 -3.14
N LYS A 146 -1.35 15.51 -2.47
CA LYS A 146 -0.23 16.42 -2.34
C LYS A 146 0.82 15.86 -1.39
N LYS A 147 2.08 16.24 -1.58
CA LYS A 147 3.21 15.81 -0.75
C LYS A 147 2.95 15.92 0.76
N LYS A 148 2.35 17.02 1.20
CA LYS A 148 2.11 17.30 2.63
C LYS A 148 0.74 16.84 3.13
N SER A 149 -0.07 16.20 2.29
CA SER A 149 -1.39 15.72 2.69
C SER A 149 -1.23 14.52 3.64
N ASP A 150 -2.07 14.45 4.65
CA ASP A 150 -2.24 13.29 5.52
C ASP A 150 -3.29 12.30 4.97
N ALA A 151 -3.82 12.59 3.78
CA ALA A 151 -4.80 11.77 3.09
C ALA A 151 -4.46 11.63 1.60
N LEU A 152 -4.74 10.45 1.04
CA LEU A 152 -4.63 10.17 -0.38
C LEU A 152 -5.99 9.76 -0.94
N VAL A 153 -6.33 10.30 -2.11
CA VAL A 153 -7.56 9.98 -2.84
C VAL A 153 -7.32 8.76 -3.71
N PHE A 154 -8.23 7.80 -3.66
CA PHE A 154 -8.20 6.63 -4.54
C PHE A 154 -8.17 7.10 -6.01
N GLY A 155 -7.19 6.64 -6.76
CA GLY A 155 -7.02 6.96 -8.17
C GLY A 155 -7.58 5.88 -9.07
N TYR A 156 -6.96 4.73 -9.04
CA TYR A 156 -7.35 3.56 -9.84
C TYR A 156 -6.79 2.26 -9.22
N PHE A 157 -7.21 1.15 -9.75
CA PHE A 157 -6.61 -0.15 -9.41
C PHE A 157 -6.17 -0.90 -10.67
N THR A 158 -5.21 -1.79 -10.49
CA THR A 158 -4.76 -2.74 -11.52
C THR A 158 -5.01 -4.16 -11.04
N THR A 159 -5.34 -5.04 -11.95
CA THR A 159 -5.52 -6.46 -11.69
C THR A 159 -5.00 -7.26 -12.90
N ALA A 160 -4.66 -8.51 -12.69
CA ALA A 160 -4.26 -9.41 -13.77
C ALA A 160 -5.42 -9.71 -14.77
N ASN A 161 -6.68 -9.44 -14.37
CA ASN A 161 -7.85 -9.62 -15.22
C ASN A 161 -8.14 -8.37 -16.05
N THR A 162 -8.22 -8.53 -17.38
CA THR A 162 -8.57 -7.44 -18.31
C THR A 162 -9.97 -6.84 -18.05
N ILE A 163 -10.91 -7.61 -17.51
CA ILE A 163 -12.26 -7.14 -17.16
C ILE A 163 -12.21 -6.07 -16.05
N GLY A 164 -11.30 -6.21 -15.08
CA GLY A 164 -11.10 -5.21 -14.02
C GLY A 164 -10.47 -3.90 -14.50
N ALA A 165 -9.99 -3.85 -15.74
CA ALA A 165 -9.38 -2.66 -16.34
C ALA A 165 -10.42 -1.76 -17.04
N ILE A 166 -11.65 -2.24 -17.28
CA ILE A 166 -12.70 -1.47 -17.94
C ILE A 166 -13.10 -0.29 -17.05
N GLY A 167 -13.08 0.92 -17.61
CA GLY A 167 -13.44 2.14 -16.89
C GLY A 167 -12.33 2.71 -15.99
N THR A 168 -11.14 2.10 -15.93
CA THR A 168 -10.01 2.60 -15.14
C THR A 168 -9.65 4.05 -15.50
N GLU A 169 -9.60 4.39 -16.77
CA GLU A 169 -9.28 5.74 -17.23
C GLU A 169 -10.34 6.77 -16.80
N SER A 170 -11.61 6.46 -16.99
CA SER A 170 -12.73 7.30 -16.57
C SER A 170 -12.72 7.52 -15.05
N LEU A 171 -12.43 6.45 -14.28
CA LEU A 171 -12.29 6.52 -12.84
C LEU A 171 -11.10 7.39 -12.44
N LEU A 172 -9.93 7.18 -13.06
CA LEU A 172 -8.73 7.98 -12.83
C LEU A 172 -8.99 9.48 -13.00
N ARG A 173 -9.62 9.88 -14.12
CA ARG A 173 -9.95 11.29 -14.39
C ARG A 173 -10.89 11.86 -13.33
N LYS A 174 -11.94 11.13 -12.96
CA LYS A 174 -12.88 11.54 -11.92
C LYS A 174 -12.16 11.72 -10.56
N MET A 175 -11.34 10.76 -10.16
CA MET A 175 -10.65 10.78 -8.86
C MET A 175 -9.55 11.84 -8.83
N SER A 176 -8.88 12.11 -9.97
CA SER A 176 -7.87 13.16 -10.06
C SER A 176 -8.44 14.56 -9.87
N ARG A 177 -9.68 14.81 -10.31
CA ARG A 177 -10.38 16.08 -10.04
C ARG A 177 -10.55 16.32 -8.54
N GLU A 178 -10.82 15.28 -7.75
CA GLU A 178 -10.94 15.38 -6.30
C GLU A 178 -9.55 15.55 -5.66
N ALA A 179 -8.58 14.74 -6.06
CA ALA A 179 -7.24 14.75 -5.48
C ALA A 179 -6.50 16.08 -5.69
N PHE A 180 -6.77 16.75 -6.81
CA PHE A 180 -6.05 17.94 -7.29
C PHE A 180 -6.96 19.12 -7.61
N ALA A 181 -8.09 19.25 -6.90
CA ALA A 181 -9.10 20.30 -7.12
C ALA A 181 -8.51 21.72 -7.18
N ASP A 182 -7.41 21.97 -6.49
CA ASP A 182 -6.70 23.24 -6.44
C ASP A 182 -5.49 23.32 -7.41
N CYS A 183 -5.34 22.33 -8.31
CA CYS A 183 -4.29 22.31 -9.34
C CYS A 183 -4.91 22.10 -10.75
N PRO A 184 -5.60 23.11 -11.32
CA PRO A 184 -6.31 22.97 -12.59
C PRO A 184 -5.42 22.51 -13.75
N LYS A 185 -4.15 22.96 -13.78
CA LYS A 185 -3.18 22.57 -14.81
C LYS A 185 -2.90 21.07 -14.80
N LEU A 186 -2.86 20.45 -13.61
CA LEU A 186 -2.64 19.02 -13.48
C LEU A 186 -3.87 18.22 -13.92
N ILE A 187 -5.07 18.71 -13.55
CA ILE A 187 -6.32 18.12 -14.01
C ILE A 187 -6.40 18.19 -15.55
N GLU A 188 -6.12 19.35 -16.15
CA GLU A 188 -6.13 19.52 -17.59
C GLU A 188 -5.15 18.57 -18.31
N ALA A 189 -3.93 18.40 -17.76
CA ALA A 189 -2.95 17.48 -18.32
C ALA A 189 -3.44 16.02 -18.27
N ILE A 190 -4.07 15.60 -17.16
CA ILE A 190 -4.66 14.27 -17.02
C ILE A 190 -5.86 14.08 -17.97
N GLU A 191 -6.68 15.10 -18.16
CA GLU A 191 -7.84 15.03 -19.05
C GLU A 191 -7.46 14.89 -20.53
N LYS A 192 -6.33 15.46 -20.94
CA LYS A 192 -5.85 15.43 -22.34
C LYS A 192 -5.03 14.19 -22.68
N GLU A 193 -4.54 13.47 -21.70
CA GLU A 193 -3.66 12.32 -21.92
C GLU A 193 -4.44 11.13 -22.52
N ASP A 194 -3.85 10.45 -23.49
CA ASP A 194 -4.33 9.16 -24.01
C ASP A 194 -3.70 8.02 -23.22
N PHE A 195 -4.38 7.59 -22.16
CA PHE A 195 -3.84 6.60 -21.23
C PHE A 195 -3.85 5.19 -21.81
N LYS A 196 -2.71 4.51 -21.68
CA LYS A 196 -2.56 3.08 -22.02
C LYS A 196 -2.45 2.28 -20.74
N LEU A 197 -3.32 1.31 -20.54
CA LEU A 197 -3.38 0.52 -19.29
C LEU A 197 -2.03 -0.09 -18.89
N LYS A 198 -1.23 -0.55 -19.86
CA LYS A 198 0.09 -1.17 -19.60
C LYS A 198 1.13 -0.19 -19.04
N THR A 199 1.03 1.08 -19.39
CA THR A 199 1.99 2.15 -19.03
C THR A 199 1.34 3.26 -18.22
N LEU A 200 0.14 3.01 -17.68
CA LEU A 200 -0.68 4.00 -16.99
C LEU A 200 0.09 4.71 -15.86
N LEU A 201 0.77 3.95 -15.00
CA LEU A 201 1.55 4.52 -13.92
C LEU A 201 2.70 5.41 -14.43
N GLU A 202 3.43 4.95 -15.44
CA GLU A 202 4.53 5.71 -16.04
C GLU A 202 4.05 7.02 -16.69
N GLN A 203 2.90 6.98 -17.37
CA GLN A 203 2.28 8.17 -17.95
C GLN A 203 1.86 9.16 -16.86
N ILE A 204 1.25 8.70 -15.77
CA ILE A 204 0.86 9.53 -14.61
C ILE A 204 2.09 10.16 -13.98
N VAL A 205 3.15 9.39 -13.71
CA VAL A 205 4.40 9.91 -13.15
C VAL A 205 5.02 10.96 -14.07
N THR A 206 4.99 10.72 -15.38
CA THR A 206 5.49 11.69 -16.39
C THR A 206 4.71 13.01 -16.33
N ILE A 207 3.39 12.96 -16.17
CA ILE A 207 2.55 14.16 -16.01
C ILE A 207 2.92 14.89 -14.71
N PHE A 208 3.06 14.17 -13.59
CA PHE A 208 3.41 14.73 -12.29
C PHE A 208 4.81 15.37 -12.28
N ASP A 209 5.76 14.85 -13.09
CA ASP A 209 7.07 15.44 -13.23
C ASP A 209 7.06 16.75 -14.06
N LYS A 210 6.18 16.83 -15.05
CA LYS A 210 6.08 18.00 -15.97
C LYS A 210 5.25 19.13 -15.37
N VAL A 211 4.17 18.81 -14.68
CA VAL A 211 3.21 19.80 -14.18
C VAL A 211 3.41 20.04 -12.69
N LYS A 212 3.77 21.28 -12.34
CA LYS A 212 3.96 21.69 -10.95
C LYS A 212 2.68 22.32 -10.39
N CYS A 213 2.20 21.79 -9.27
CA CYS A 213 1.16 22.40 -8.45
C CYS A 213 1.82 23.38 -7.47
N LYS A 214 1.56 24.67 -7.67
CA LYS A 214 2.05 25.72 -6.76
C LYS A 214 1.11 25.88 -5.58
#